data_c8c72c00e5856377c0284c73d068bb46
#
_entry.id   c8c72c00e5856377c0284c73d068bb46
#
_cell.length_a   1.000
_cell.length_b   1.000
_cell.length_c   1.000
_cell.angle_alpha   90.00
_cell.angle_beta   90.00
_cell.angle_gamma   90.00
#
_symmetry.space_group_name_H-M   'P 1'
#
loop_
_entity.id
_entity.type
_entity.pdbx_description
1 polymer ?
#
loop_
_entity_poly.entity_id
_entity_poly.type
_entity_poly.pdbx_seq_one_letter_code
_entity_poly.pdbx_strand_id
1 'polypeptide(L)'
;IETGKGAPLLLIHGNMSSGVHFSPILPALAEKFHCFAPDLRGFGDSSYNKPFGSLKELAGDVKLFADRMGLKEAYVIGWSTGGGVALELAAAEPQFVKAVFSIEGASHKGYPIFKKDEKGMPIVGSLYSSPDEMGEDPVQVKPVSLAFAAKNFQATDALWKATIYVVNKPSQKDNEILINETMKQVCLNELDWSLANINMSDSPNFYQKGDDTIKNVVCPCAFTS
;
A
#
# COMPACT_ATOMS: atom_id res chain seq x y z
N ILE A 1 -3.43 8.51 -12.18
CA ILE A 1 -2.61 8.85 -13.36
C ILE A 1 -2.84 7.79 -14.44
N GLU A 2 -2.93 8.24 -15.71
CA GLU A 2 -3.00 7.37 -16.88
C GLU A 2 -2.02 7.87 -17.93
N THR A 3 -1.19 6.99 -18.52
CA THR A 3 -0.18 7.37 -19.52
C THR A 3 0.28 6.16 -20.34
N GLY A 4 0.88 6.43 -21.51
CA GLY A 4 1.46 5.39 -22.38
C GLY A 4 0.41 4.69 -23.24
N LYS A 5 0.89 3.69 -23.99
CA LYS A 5 0.09 2.80 -24.86
C LYS A 5 0.72 1.42 -24.86
N GLY A 6 -0.10 0.38 -25.00
CA GLY A 6 0.38 -1.00 -25.01
C GLY A 6 -0.41 -1.89 -24.06
N ALA A 7 0.23 -2.93 -23.53
CA ALA A 7 -0.41 -3.81 -22.57
C ALA A 7 -0.74 -3.06 -21.26
N PRO A 8 -1.92 -3.31 -20.66
CA PRO A 8 -2.31 -2.64 -19.42
C PRO A 8 -1.35 -2.96 -18.27
N LEU A 9 -0.94 -1.93 -17.53
CA LEU A 9 -0.09 -2.02 -16.34
C LEU A 9 -0.72 -1.22 -15.21
N LEU A 10 -1.12 -1.91 -14.15
CA LEU A 10 -1.59 -1.29 -12.91
C LEU A 10 -0.39 -1.07 -11.97
N LEU A 11 -0.28 0.14 -11.42
CA LEU A 11 0.73 0.49 -10.42
C LEU A 11 0.02 0.82 -9.10
N ILE A 12 0.19 -0.05 -8.10
CA ILE A 12 -0.48 0.04 -6.80
C ILE A 12 0.52 0.55 -5.77
N HIS A 13 0.27 1.76 -5.25
CA HIS A 13 1.17 2.44 -4.33
C HIS A 13 1.13 1.86 -2.91
N GLY A 14 2.10 2.25 -2.09
CA GLY A 14 2.24 1.82 -0.70
C GLY A 14 1.53 2.72 0.32
N ASN A 15 1.82 2.47 1.60
CA ASN A 15 1.45 3.34 2.70
C ASN A 15 2.14 4.70 2.56
N MET A 16 1.55 5.77 3.08
CA MET A 16 2.07 7.13 3.05
C MET A 16 2.41 7.65 1.64
N SER A 17 1.70 7.18 0.62
CA SER A 17 1.98 7.53 -0.78
C SER A 17 0.71 7.65 -1.61
N SER A 18 0.86 7.89 -2.90
CA SER A 18 -0.22 7.96 -3.90
C SER A 18 0.31 7.48 -5.26
N GLY A 19 -0.53 7.42 -6.26
CA GLY A 19 -0.12 7.14 -7.64
C GLY A 19 0.96 8.08 -8.18
N VAL A 20 1.05 9.30 -7.64
CA VAL A 20 2.08 10.29 -8.01
C VAL A 20 3.50 9.81 -7.68
N HIS A 21 3.66 8.95 -6.66
CA HIS A 21 4.96 8.41 -6.28
C HIS A 21 5.59 7.51 -7.35
N PHE A 22 4.83 7.06 -8.33
CA PHE A 22 5.36 6.36 -9.51
C PHE A 22 5.90 7.29 -10.60
N SER A 23 5.73 8.62 -10.48
CA SER A 23 6.17 9.59 -11.51
C SER A 23 7.61 9.40 -11.99
N PRO A 24 8.59 9.02 -11.14
CA PRO A 24 9.96 8.83 -11.60
C PRO A 24 10.15 7.68 -12.60
N ILE A 25 9.32 6.64 -12.52
CA ILE A 25 9.44 5.44 -13.39
C ILE A 25 8.41 5.40 -14.51
N LEU A 26 7.32 6.17 -14.39
CA LEU A 26 6.26 6.19 -15.39
C LEU A 26 6.73 6.50 -16.82
N PRO A 27 7.64 7.46 -17.09
CA PRO A 27 8.09 7.73 -18.44
C PRO A 27 8.70 6.51 -19.14
N ALA A 28 9.53 5.73 -18.42
CA ALA A 28 10.17 4.54 -18.98
C ALA A 28 9.16 3.39 -19.17
N LEU A 29 8.20 3.23 -18.26
CA LEU A 29 7.15 2.21 -18.38
C LEU A 29 6.17 2.54 -19.51
N ALA A 30 5.83 3.80 -19.68
CA ALA A 30 4.87 4.29 -20.69
C ALA A 30 5.35 4.09 -22.14
N GLU A 31 6.65 3.83 -22.35
CA GLU A 31 7.18 3.46 -23.68
C GLU A 31 6.64 2.11 -24.16
N LYS A 32 6.28 1.21 -23.22
CA LYS A 32 5.90 -0.19 -23.52
C LYS A 32 4.51 -0.58 -23.01
N PHE A 33 4.01 0.13 -22.01
CA PHE A 33 2.76 -0.19 -21.33
C PHE A 33 1.77 0.96 -21.35
N HIS A 34 0.49 0.64 -21.32
CA HIS A 34 -0.56 1.57 -20.93
C HIS A 34 -0.68 1.53 -19.40
N CYS A 35 -0.11 2.53 -18.75
CA CYS A 35 0.06 2.59 -17.31
C CYS A 35 -1.12 3.27 -16.63
N PHE A 36 -1.61 2.67 -15.55
CA PHE A 36 -2.64 3.20 -14.67
C PHE A 36 -2.12 3.17 -13.23
N ALA A 37 -1.99 4.34 -12.62
CA ALA A 37 -1.60 4.48 -11.22
C ALA A 37 -2.73 5.19 -10.46
N PRO A 38 -3.78 4.45 -10.03
CA PRO A 38 -4.86 4.99 -9.22
C PRO A 38 -4.35 5.30 -7.80
N ASP A 39 -4.98 6.27 -7.15
CA ASP A 39 -4.89 6.41 -5.71
C ASP A 39 -5.85 5.43 -5.06
N LEU A 40 -5.39 4.69 -4.07
CA LEU A 40 -6.23 3.82 -3.27
C LEU A 40 -7.22 4.64 -2.42
N ARG A 41 -8.32 4.02 -1.99
CA ARG A 41 -9.32 4.64 -1.12
C ARG A 41 -8.67 5.24 0.13
N GLY A 42 -8.90 6.53 0.38
CA GLY A 42 -8.33 7.25 1.52
C GLY A 42 -6.91 7.79 1.31
N PHE A 43 -6.41 7.72 0.07
CA PHE A 43 -5.11 8.26 -0.32
C PHE A 43 -5.26 9.24 -1.48
N GLY A 44 -4.27 10.10 -1.67
CA GLY A 44 -4.20 11.03 -2.79
C GLY A 44 -5.48 11.81 -2.98
N ASP A 45 -6.02 11.81 -4.19
CA ASP A 45 -7.26 12.48 -4.54
C ASP A 45 -8.49 11.53 -4.52
N SER A 46 -8.31 10.27 -4.09
CA SER A 46 -9.41 9.31 -3.97
C SER A 46 -10.27 9.58 -2.75
N SER A 47 -11.59 9.39 -2.92
CA SER A 47 -12.57 9.57 -1.85
C SER A 47 -12.39 8.54 -0.72
N TYR A 48 -12.83 8.93 0.49
CA TYR A 48 -12.87 8.05 1.67
C TYR A 48 -14.26 8.07 2.31
N ASN A 49 -15.24 7.53 1.60
CA ASN A 49 -16.64 7.52 2.05
C ASN A 49 -16.98 6.31 2.94
N LYS A 50 -16.12 5.28 2.93
CA LYS A 50 -16.29 4.07 3.71
C LYS A 50 -14.92 3.56 4.14
N PRO A 51 -14.70 3.30 5.44
CA PRO A 51 -13.51 2.61 5.94
C PRO A 51 -13.35 1.22 5.30
N PHE A 52 -12.13 0.72 5.32
CA PHE A 52 -11.81 -0.66 4.94
C PHE A 52 -11.14 -1.39 6.10
N GLY A 53 -11.24 -2.70 6.13
CA GLY A 53 -10.69 -3.54 7.20
C GLY A 53 -9.63 -4.54 6.71
N SER A 54 -9.34 -4.57 5.40
CA SER A 54 -8.39 -5.53 4.83
C SER A 54 -7.79 -5.04 3.51
N LEU A 55 -6.59 -5.55 3.16
CA LEU A 55 -5.99 -5.33 1.84
C LEU A 55 -6.83 -5.98 0.73
N LYS A 56 -7.59 -7.00 1.05
CA LYS A 56 -8.53 -7.65 0.12
C LYS A 56 -9.64 -6.69 -0.35
N GLU A 57 -10.13 -5.81 0.53
CA GLU A 57 -11.08 -4.78 0.13
C GLU A 57 -10.46 -3.78 -0.83
N LEU A 58 -9.21 -3.37 -0.59
CA LEU A 58 -8.48 -2.49 -1.51
C LEU A 58 -8.21 -3.16 -2.85
N ALA A 59 -7.91 -4.46 -2.86
CA ALA A 59 -7.80 -5.25 -4.10
C ALA A 59 -9.11 -5.27 -4.89
N GLY A 60 -10.24 -5.38 -4.20
CA GLY A 60 -11.58 -5.24 -4.81
C GLY A 60 -11.80 -3.87 -5.44
N ASP A 61 -11.38 -2.78 -4.78
CA ASP A 61 -11.46 -1.43 -5.34
C ASP A 61 -10.61 -1.30 -6.62
N VAL A 62 -9.39 -1.85 -6.62
CA VAL A 62 -8.52 -1.86 -7.80
C VAL A 62 -9.16 -2.64 -8.95
N LYS A 63 -9.82 -3.78 -8.65
CA LYS A 63 -10.55 -4.54 -9.67
C LYS A 63 -11.72 -3.75 -10.24
N LEU A 64 -12.51 -3.10 -9.39
CA LEU A 64 -13.61 -2.23 -9.82
C LEU A 64 -13.12 -1.06 -10.68
N PHE A 65 -11.99 -0.46 -10.32
CA PHE A 65 -11.33 0.56 -11.15
C PHE A 65 -10.96 -0.02 -12.52
N ALA A 66 -10.28 -1.17 -12.55
CA ALA A 66 -9.87 -1.83 -13.78
C ALA A 66 -11.07 -2.14 -14.69
N ASP A 67 -12.19 -2.62 -14.13
CA ASP A 67 -13.42 -2.89 -14.86
C ASP A 67 -14.03 -1.61 -15.47
N ARG A 68 -14.01 -0.51 -14.71
CA ARG A 68 -14.47 0.80 -15.18
C ARG A 68 -13.62 1.34 -16.32
N MET A 69 -12.31 1.06 -16.31
CA MET A 69 -11.39 1.39 -17.40
C MET A 69 -11.48 0.40 -18.58
N GLY A 70 -12.31 -0.63 -18.48
CA GLY A 70 -12.50 -1.63 -19.54
C GLY A 70 -11.34 -2.62 -19.69
N LEU A 71 -10.47 -2.72 -18.68
CA LEU A 71 -9.32 -3.63 -18.70
C LEU A 71 -9.78 -5.08 -18.54
N LYS A 72 -9.36 -5.95 -19.46
CA LYS A 72 -9.69 -7.39 -19.44
C LYS A 72 -8.63 -8.22 -18.74
N GLU A 73 -7.40 -7.75 -18.76
CA GLU A 73 -6.25 -8.32 -18.11
C GLU A 73 -5.23 -7.21 -17.84
N ALA A 74 -4.35 -7.38 -16.87
CA ALA A 74 -3.29 -6.41 -16.59
C ALA A 74 -2.05 -7.08 -15.99
N TYR A 75 -0.88 -6.49 -16.24
CA TYR A 75 0.30 -6.62 -15.39
C TYR A 75 0.13 -5.73 -14.17
N VAL A 76 0.72 -6.12 -13.03
CA VAL A 76 0.58 -5.37 -11.79
C VAL A 76 1.95 -5.12 -11.16
N ILE A 77 2.25 -3.87 -10.87
CA ILE A 77 3.35 -3.47 -9.99
C ILE A 77 2.75 -3.04 -8.66
N GLY A 78 3.18 -3.65 -7.57
CA GLY A 78 2.79 -3.25 -6.21
C GLY A 78 4.00 -2.81 -5.41
N TRP A 79 3.95 -1.62 -4.82
CA TRP A 79 5.01 -1.12 -3.95
C TRP A 79 4.59 -1.15 -2.49
N SER A 80 5.42 -1.73 -1.61
CA SER A 80 5.15 -1.83 -0.17
C SER A 80 3.78 -2.47 0.10
N THR A 81 2.85 -1.81 0.78
CA THR A 81 1.45 -2.25 0.96
C THR A 81 0.79 -2.64 -0.37
N GLY A 82 1.07 -1.89 -1.44
CA GLY A 82 0.57 -2.20 -2.77
C GLY A 82 0.99 -3.57 -3.29
N GLY A 83 2.11 -4.13 -2.81
CA GLY A 83 2.52 -5.52 -3.08
C GLY A 83 1.55 -6.53 -2.46
N GLY A 84 1.10 -6.29 -1.22
CA GLY A 84 0.07 -7.10 -0.58
C GLY A 84 -1.28 -7.01 -1.29
N VAL A 85 -1.69 -5.78 -1.70
CA VAL A 85 -2.90 -5.57 -2.50
C VAL A 85 -2.81 -6.29 -3.85
N ALA A 86 -1.64 -6.28 -4.50
CA ALA A 86 -1.41 -6.99 -5.77
C ALA A 86 -1.53 -8.51 -5.63
N LEU A 87 -1.03 -9.09 -4.52
CA LEU A 87 -1.18 -10.51 -4.23
C LEU A 87 -2.64 -10.88 -3.95
N GLU A 88 -3.37 -10.09 -3.16
CA GLU A 88 -4.81 -10.29 -2.93
C GLU A 88 -5.60 -10.20 -4.23
N LEU A 89 -5.26 -9.24 -5.10
CA LEU A 89 -5.87 -9.11 -6.42
C LEU A 89 -5.59 -10.33 -7.29
N ALA A 90 -4.34 -10.81 -7.32
CA ALA A 90 -3.95 -11.98 -8.11
C ALA A 90 -4.62 -13.26 -7.61
N ALA A 91 -4.82 -13.40 -6.29
CA ALA A 91 -5.51 -14.54 -5.71
C ALA A 91 -7.02 -14.52 -5.97
N ALA A 92 -7.64 -13.32 -5.94
CA ALA A 92 -9.07 -13.15 -6.18
C ALA A 92 -9.44 -13.22 -7.67
N GLU A 93 -8.54 -12.75 -8.54
CA GLU A 93 -8.78 -12.57 -9.99
C GLU A 93 -7.68 -13.22 -10.83
N PRO A 94 -7.48 -14.55 -10.73
CA PRO A 94 -6.33 -15.24 -11.36
C PRO A 94 -6.34 -15.19 -12.89
N GLN A 95 -7.50 -14.91 -13.52
CA GLN A 95 -7.60 -14.75 -14.97
C GLN A 95 -7.33 -13.29 -15.42
N PHE A 96 -7.42 -12.34 -14.51
CA PHE A 96 -7.21 -10.92 -14.78
C PHE A 96 -5.73 -10.54 -14.66
N VAL A 97 -5.02 -11.04 -13.63
CA VAL A 97 -3.63 -10.67 -13.36
C VAL A 97 -2.67 -11.54 -14.16
N LYS A 98 -1.91 -10.92 -15.08
CA LYS A 98 -0.94 -11.61 -15.94
C LYS A 98 0.38 -11.90 -15.26
N ALA A 99 0.86 -10.99 -14.44
CA ALA A 99 2.03 -11.12 -13.60
C ALA A 99 2.04 -10.05 -12.52
N VAL A 100 2.70 -10.32 -11.41
CA VAL A 100 2.94 -9.38 -10.31
C VAL A 100 4.43 -9.07 -10.21
N PHE A 101 4.78 -7.78 -10.13
CA PHE A 101 6.09 -7.32 -9.71
C PHE A 101 5.95 -6.54 -8.40
N SER A 102 6.48 -7.12 -7.33
CA SER A 102 6.38 -6.55 -5.97
C SER A 102 7.69 -5.86 -5.60
N ILE A 103 7.62 -4.55 -5.39
CA ILE A 103 8.76 -3.72 -4.98
C ILE A 103 8.66 -3.53 -3.47
N GLU A 104 9.61 -4.08 -2.70
CA GLU A 104 9.60 -4.02 -1.22
C GLU A 104 8.20 -4.34 -0.64
N GLY A 105 7.53 -5.33 -1.22
CA GLY A 105 6.11 -5.58 -0.98
C GLY A 105 5.82 -6.21 0.38
N ALA A 106 4.64 -5.90 0.93
CA ALA A 106 4.16 -6.54 2.14
C ALA A 106 4.06 -8.06 1.96
N SER A 107 4.50 -8.79 2.98
CA SER A 107 4.43 -10.25 3.01
C SER A 107 2.97 -10.73 2.95
N HIS A 108 2.73 -11.86 2.28
CA HIS A 108 1.43 -12.54 2.28
C HIS A 108 0.97 -13.02 3.67
N LYS A 109 1.86 -12.99 4.67
CA LYS A 109 1.56 -13.26 6.10
C LYS A 109 1.42 -11.97 6.92
N GLY A 110 1.50 -10.80 6.28
CA GLY A 110 1.59 -9.52 6.97
C GLY A 110 2.87 -9.39 7.80
N TYR A 111 2.86 -8.45 8.69
CA TYR A 111 3.85 -8.33 9.74
C TYR A 111 3.19 -7.78 11.02
N PRO A 112 3.61 -8.25 12.20
CA PRO A 112 2.94 -7.89 13.42
C PRO A 112 3.24 -6.45 13.82
N ILE A 113 2.17 -5.71 14.16
CA ILE A 113 2.24 -4.41 14.81
C ILE A 113 1.78 -4.62 16.25
N PHE A 114 2.68 -4.48 17.21
CA PHE A 114 2.39 -4.69 18.62
C PHE A 114 2.17 -3.36 19.36
N LYS A 115 1.36 -3.39 20.43
CA LYS A 115 1.25 -2.28 21.38
C LYS A 115 2.62 -1.89 21.92
N LYS A 116 2.77 -0.66 22.33
CA LYS A 116 4.03 -0.10 22.81
C LYS A 116 4.02 0.02 24.33
N ASP A 117 5.19 -0.12 24.93
CA ASP A 117 5.42 0.21 26.33
C ASP A 117 5.60 1.75 26.52
N GLU A 118 5.84 2.17 27.75
CA GLU A 118 6.06 3.58 28.11
C GLU A 118 7.29 4.21 27.43
N LYS A 119 8.20 3.39 26.91
CA LYS A 119 9.40 3.82 26.18
C LYS A 119 9.20 3.79 24.65
N GLY A 120 8.00 3.41 24.17
CA GLY A 120 7.69 3.25 22.76
C GLY A 120 8.21 1.96 22.14
N MET A 121 8.65 0.98 22.95
CA MET A 121 9.13 -0.30 22.45
C MET A 121 7.96 -1.29 22.28
N PRO A 122 7.96 -2.13 21.22
CA PRO A 122 6.89 -3.09 20.99
C PRO A 122 6.87 -4.17 22.08
N ILE A 123 5.68 -4.41 22.63
CA ILE A 123 5.41 -5.51 23.56
C ILE A 123 4.98 -6.72 22.75
N VAL A 124 5.91 -7.64 22.48
CA VAL A 124 5.67 -8.80 21.61
C VAL A 124 4.47 -9.62 22.11
N GLY A 125 3.50 -9.84 21.20
CA GLY A 125 2.26 -10.56 21.49
C GLY A 125 1.13 -9.70 22.08
N SER A 126 1.37 -8.44 22.41
CA SER A 126 0.32 -7.49 22.80
C SER A 126 -0.29 -6.85 21.55
N LEU A 127 -1.49 -7.30 21.17
CA LEU A 127 -2.13 -6.95 19.91
C LEU A 127 -3.15 -5.81 20.09
N TYR A 128 -3.31 -5.00 19.06
CA TYR A 128 -4.48 -4.11 18.94
C TYR A 128 -5.71 -4.95 18.59
N SER A 129 -6.89 -4.52 19.04
CA SER A 129 -8.15 -5.23 18.87
C SER A 129 -9.04 -4.62 17.77
N SER A 130 -8.70 -3.43 17.30
CA SER A 130 -9.44 -2.73 16.25
C SER A 130 -8.56 -1.69 15.54
N PRO A 131 -8.98 -1.21 14.35
CA PRO A 131 -8.33 -0.07 13.70
C PRO A 131 -8.32 1.18 14.58
N ASP A 132 -9.39 1.44 15.32
CA ASP A 132 -9.50 2.61 16.21
C ASP A 132 -8.46 2.53 17.34
N GLU A 133 -8.31 1.36 17.96
CA GLU A 133 -7.28 1.16 18.99
C GLU A 133 -5.87 1.27 18.38
N MET A 134 -5.65 0.77 17.17
CA MET A 134 -4.37 0.93 16.46
C MET A 134 -4.09 2.40 16.12
N GLY A 135 -5.13 3.19 15.87
CA GLY A 135 -5.04 4.64 15.68
C GLY A 135 -4.43 5.38 16.88
N GLU A 136 -4.51 4.80 18.08
CA GLU A 136 -3.91 5.35 19.30
C GLU A 136 -2.44 4.93 19.50
N ASP A 137 -1.84 4.15 18.60
CA ASP A 137 -0.41 3.79 18.67
C ASP A 137 0.44 5.06 18.80
N PRO A 138 1.21 5.20 19.93
CA PRO A 138 1.89 6.45 20.24
C PRO A 138 3.14 6.71 19.41
N VAL A 139 3.57 5.75 18.58
CA VAL A 139 4.83 5.81 17.85
C VAL A 139 4.61 5.91 16.33
N GLN A 140 3.89 4.96 15.74
CA GLN A 140 3.82 4.86 14.29
C GLN A 140 2.50 5.34 13.67
N VAL A 141 1.39 5.41 14.43
CA VAL A 141 0.09 5.79 13.84
C VAL A 141 -0.35 7.18 14.28
N LYS A 142 -0.59 7.39 15.58
CA LYS A 142 -1.15 8.65 16.10
C LYS A 142 -0.33 9.89 15.74
N PRO A 143 1.01 9.92 15.97
CA PRO A 143 1.81 11.11 15.64
C PRO A 143 1.83 11.40 14.13
N VAL A 144 1.86 10.36 13.31
CA VAL A 144 1.90 10.48 11.85
C VAL A 144 0.56 10.99 11.33
N SER A 145 -0.56 10.41 11.79
CA SER A 145 -1.91 10.87 11.43
C SER A 145 -2.13 12.34 11.81
N LEU A 146 -1.67 12.75 12.99
CA LEU A 146 -1.73 14.15 13.42
C LEU A 146 -0.88 15.07 12.53
N ALA A 147 0.32 14.61 12.11
CA ALA A 147 1.17 15.37 11.21
C ALA A 147 0.50 15.55 9.83
N PHE A 148 -0.14 14.50 9.31
CA PHE A 148 -0.87 14.57 8.04
C PHE A 148 -2.10 15.48 8.13
N ALA A 149 -2.90 15.36 9.17
CA ALA A 149 -4.07 16.21 9.40
C ALA A 149 -3.69 17.70 9.54
N ALA A 150 -2.56 17.97 10.20
CA ALA A 150 -2.03 19.33 10.35
C ALA A 150 -1.28 19.83 9.11
N LYS A 151 -1.14 19.02 8.04
CA LYS A 151 -0.31 19.33 6.86
C LYS A 151 1.12 19.73 7.27
N ASN A 152 1.67 19.05 8.26
CA ASN A 152 3.00 19.34 8.80
C ASN A 152 4.08 18.76 7.86
N PHE A 153 4.47 19.57 6.88
CA PHE A 153 5.48 19.21 5.88
C PHE A 153 6.81 18.78 6.53
N GLN A 154 7.28 19.54 7.51
CA GLN A 154 8.60 19.30 8.14
C GLN A 154 8.63 17.95 8.86
N ALA A 155 7.57 17.61 9.61
CA ALA A 155 7.48 16.33 10.31
C ALA A 155 7.38 15.16 9.30
N THR A 156 6.58 15.32 8.26
CA THR A 156 6.40 14.29 7.22
C THR A 156 7.67 14.08 6.40
N ASP A 157 8.35 15.16 6.00
CA ASP A 157 9.63 15.10 5.29
C ASP A 157 10.73 14.45 6.16
N ALA A 158 10.78 14.77 7.46
CA ALA A 158 11.71 14.15 8.39
C ALA A 158 11.46 12.63 8.52
N LEU A 159 10.19 12.20 8.58
CA LEU A 159 9.82 10.79 8.58
C LEU A 159 10.31 10.07 7.33
N TRP A 160 10.06 10.64 6.14
CA TRP A 160 10.51 10.05 4.87
C TRP A 160 12.03 9.96 4.77
N LYS A 161 12.75 10.98 5.23
CA LYS A 161 14.22 10.98 5.28
C LYS A 161 14.78 9.95 6.24
N ALA A 162 14.08 9.65 7.32
CA ALA A 162 14.50 8.65 8.29
C ALA A 162 14.21 7.20 7.85
N THR A 163 13.20 6.99 6.99
CA THR A 163 12.70 5.64 6.67
C THR A 163 12.88 5.24 5.21
N ILE A 164 12.67 6.16 4.27
CA ILE A 164 12.63 5.86 2.81
C ILE A 164 13.83 6.46 2.08
N TYR A 165 14.13 7.75 2.31
CA TYR A 165 15.20 8.45 1.58
C TYR A 165 16.58 8.29 2.24
N VAL A 166 16.89 7.08 2.69
CA VAL A 166 18.14 6.80 3.45
C VAL A 166 19.39 6.82 2.58
N VAL A 167 19.29 6.46 1.31
CA VAL A 167 20.42 6.43 0.35
C VAL A 167 20.26 7.51 -0.72
N ASN A 168 19.19 7.43 -1.49
CA ASN A 168 18.90 8.38 -2.55
C ASN A 168 17.76 9.30 -2.11
N LYS A 169 17.84 10.57 -2.55
CA LYS A 169 16.83 11.58 -2.24
C LYS A 169 16.29 12.16 -3.56
N PRO A 170 14.98 12.47 -3.63
CA PRO A 170 14.43 13.19 -4.76
C PRO A 170 15.00 14.62 -4.83
N SER A 171 14.80 15.28 -5.96
CA SER A 171 15.05 16.73 -6.04
C SER A 171 14.17 17.47 -5.05
N GLN A 172 14.54 18.70 -4.65
CA GLN A 172 13.72 19.50 -3.74
C GLN A 172 12.30 19.67 -4.28
N LYS A 173 12.14 19.93 -5.57
CA LYS A 173 10.84 20.08 -6.23
C LYS A 173 10.01 18.80 -6.15
N ASP A 174 10.61 17.66 -6.47
CA ASP A 174 9.90 16.39 -6.43
C ASP A 174 9.55 16.01 -5.00
N ASN A 175 10.47 16.23 -4.03
CA ASN A 175 10.20 16.00 -2.62
C ASN A 175 9.00 16.81 -2.12
N GLU A 176 8.91 18.08 -2.50
CA GLU A 176 7.76 18.92 -2.13
C GLU A 176 6.45 18.34 -2.64
N ILE A 177 6.41 17.86 -3.88
CA ILE A 177 5.23 17.20 -4.45
C ILE A 177 4.90 15.91 -3.68
N LEU A 178 5.88 15.03 -3.51
CA LEU A 178 5.68 13.70 -2.90
C LEU A 178 5.24 13.79 -1.43
N ILE A 179 5.84 14.70 -0.65
CA ILE A 179 5.46 14.91 0.75
C ILE A 179 4.04 15.49 0.87
N ASN A 180 3.66 16.42 -0.02
CA ASN A 180 2.29 16.94 -0.04
C ASN A 180 1.27 15.85 -0.42
N GLU A 181 1.61 14.96 -1.35
CA GLU A 181 0.78 13.80 -1.68
C GLU A 181 0.63 12.84 -0.49
N THR A 182 1.73 12.55 0.22
CA THR A 182 1.73 11.73 1.44
C THR A 182 0.72 12.22 2.46
N MET A 183 0.68 13.54 2.70
CA MET A 183 -0.22 14.15 3.69
C MET A 183 -1.71 14.17 3.30
N LYS A 184 -2.06 13.65 2.13
CA LYS A 184 -3.47 13.47 1.75
C LYS A 184 -4.09 12.19 2.33
N GLN A 185 -3.28 11.24 2.79
CA GLN A 185 -3.78 10.01 3.41
C GLN A 185 -4.56 10.29 4.68
N VAL A 186 -5.75 9.66 4.82
CA VAL A 186 -6.65 9.81 5.97
C VAL A 186 -6.98 8.49 6.67
N CYS A 187 -6.42 7.36 6.21
CA CYS A 187 -6.76 5.99 6.61
C CYS A 187 -5.57 5.21 7.16
N LEU A 188 -4.66 5.86 7.89
CA LEU A 188 -3.41 5.23 8.35
C LEU A 188 -3.68 4.06 9.32
N ASN A 189 -4.62 4.23 10.24
CA ASN A 189 -5.01 3.21 11.21
C ASN A 189 -5.64 1.99 10.55
N GLU A 190 -6.55 2.16 9.58
CA GLU A 190 -7.15 1.05 8.83
C GLU A 190 -6.10 0.33 7.99
N LEU A 191 -5.15 1.08 7.43
CA LEU A 191 -4.10 0.47 6.63
C LEU A 191 -3.14 -0.36 7.48
N ASP A 192 -2.63 0.19 8.58
CA ASP A 192 -1.74 -0.55 9.48
C ASP A 192 -2.45 -1.76 10.10
N TRP A 193 -3.74 -1.63 10.44
CA TRP A 193 -4.58 -2.75 10.83
C TRP A 193 -4.65 -3.82 9.73
N SER A 194 -4.88 -3.42 8.49
CA SER A 194 -4.98 -4.34 7.35
C SER A 194 -3.65 -5.04 7.06
N LEU A 195 -2.51 -4.34 7.22
CA LEU A 195 -1.17 -4.90 7.09
C LEU A 195 -0.83 -5.91 8.19
N ALA A 196 -1.27 -5.66 9.42
CA ALA A 196 -1.08 -6.60 10.52
C ALA A 196 -1.95 -7.85 10.39
N ASN A 197 -3.12 -7.70 9.77
CA ASN A 197 -4.13 -8.74 9.65
C ASN A 197 -4.05 -9.55 8.35
N ILE A 198 -3.38 -9.10 7.29
CA ILE A 198 -3.26 -9.92 6.08
C ILE A 198 -2.61 -11.27 6.42
N ASN A 199 -3.27 -12.36 6.04
CA ASN A 199 -2.72 -13.71 6.17
C ASN A 199 -3.32 -14.63 5.11
N MET A 200 -2.70 -14.65 3.94
CA MET A 200 -3.07 -15.49 2.81
C MET A 200 -2.49 -16.91 2.92
N SER A 201 -1.74 -17.24 3.98
CA SER A 201 -1.12 -18.56 4.16
C SER A 201 -2.09 -19.57 4.78
N ASP A 202 -1.65 -20.82 4.88
CA ASP A 202 -2.37 -21.94 5.54
C ASP A 202 -2.16 -22.00 7.06
N SER A 203 -1.31 -21.13 7.61
CA SER A 203 -0.94 -21.12 9.02
C SER A 203 -1.27 -19.79 9.69
N PRO A 204 -1.54 -19.76 11.02
CA PRO A 204 -1.88 -18.51 11.70
C PRO A 204 -0.68 -17.56 11.76
N ASN A 205 -0.95 -16.25 11.70
CA ASN A 205 -0.05 -15.20 12.15
C ASN A 205 -0.45 -14.73 13.55
N PHE A 206 0.10 -13.60 14.03
CA PHE A 206 -0.26 -13.09 15.36
C PHE A 206 -1.71 -12.61 15.47
N TYR A 207 -2.29 -12.10 14.38
CA TYR A 207 -3.59 -11.45 14.39
C TYR A 207 -4.74 -12.36 13.99
N GLN A 208 -4.49 -13.29 13.05
CA GLN A 208 -5.57 -14.14 12.55
C GLN A 208 -5.08 -15.48 12.01
N LYS A 209 -6.06 -16.36 11.84
CA LYS A 209 -5.90 -17.63 11.13
C LYS A 209 -5.75 -17.36 9.63
N GLY A 210 -4.82 -18.04 8.98
CA GLY A 210 -4.66 -17.93 7.54
C GLY A 210 -5.86 -18.49 6.76
N ASP A 211 -6.08 -17.97 5.56
CA ASP A 211 -7.18 -18.36 4.67
C ASP A 211 -6.72 -19.19 3.45
N ASP A 212 -5.40 -19.47 3.36
CA ASP A 212 -4.77 -20.30 2.31
C ASP A 212 -5.01 -19.76 0.87
N THR A 213 -5.34 -18.50 0.72
CA THR A 213 -5.63 -17.91 -0.59
C THR A 213 -4.39 -17.68 -1.45
N ILE A 214 -3.18 -17.69 -0.87
CA ILE A 214 -1.93 -17.54 -1.62
C ILE A 214 -1.77 -18.61 -2.71
N LYS A 215 -2.31 -19.80 -2.53
CA LYS A 215 -2.29 -20.88 -3.54
C LYS A 215 -3.05 -20.55 -4.83
N ASN A 216 -3.93 -19.57 -4.79
CA ASN A 216 -4.70 -19.10 -5.94
C ASN A 216 -3.90 -18.14 -6.83
N VAL A 217 -2.74 -17.67 -6.37
CA VAL A 217 -1.82 -16.85 -7.15
C VAL A 217 -1.08 -17.75 -8.13
N VAL A 218 -1.61 -17.87 -9.35
CA VAL A 218 -1.09 -18.76 -10.39
C VAL A 218 -0.25 -18.04 -11.46
N CYS A 219 -0.24 -16.71 -11.44
CA CYS A 219 0.57 -15.92 -12.37
C CYS A 219 2.04 -15.84 -11.91
N PRO A 220 2.99 -15.56 -12.82
CA PRO A 220 4.37 -15.26 -12.45
C PRO A 220 4.45 -14.08 -11.47
N CYS A 221 5.28 -14.24 -10.44
CA CYS A 221 5.55 -13.18 -9.46
C CYS A 221 7.05 -12.96 -9.33
N ALA A 222 7.48 -11.70 -9.36
CA ALA A 222 8.84 -11.27 -9.07
C ALA A 222 8.84 -10.30 -7.89
N PHE A 223 9.86 -10.40 -7.04
CA PHE A 223 9.99 -9.61 -5.82
C PHE A 223 11.36 -8.95 -5.79
N THR A 224 11.41 -7.70 -5.31
CA THR A 224 12.66 -7.03 -4.92
C THR A 224 12.68 -6.83 -3.41
N SER A 225 13.86 -6.76 -2.85
CA SER A 225 14.15 -6.42 -1.46
C SER A 225 15.32 -5.46 -1.41
#